data_58488c1fa63e1da32ceedb1eb4a84e8b
#
_entry.id   58488c1fa63e1da32ceedb1eb4a84e8b
#
_cell.length_a   1.000
_cell.length_b   1.000
_cell.length_c   1.000
_cell.angle_alpha   90.00
_cell.angle_beta   90.00
_cell.angle_gamma   90.00
#
_symmetry.space_group_name_H-M   'P 1'
#
loop_
_entity.id
_entity.type
_entity.pdbx_description
1 polymer ?
#
loop_
_entity_poly.entity_id
_entity_poly.type
_entity_poly.pdbx_seq_one_letter_code
_entity_poly.pdbx_strand_id
1 'polypeptide(L)'
;MVDPTRRQVVAGAAGLVAASAARAGPLAGRAAPRGFLWGTAISAHQSEGGNTNSDSWLLETNTPTAFKDPSGDACDSYHRYKEDLDIAASLGLNCYRFGIEWARIEPAPGMFSQAALDHYVRVLEACHARKLLPVVTFNHFTVPLWFAMRGGFEAADGADLFARFCGRTAETLGPLIGMASTFNEANIVLLRKVLPRFASDAAAQNARNMIAAARARTNSPHFSSMLFGDPDKISEVMLDAHAKGMAAIKAGPGDFPVGVTLSMQEIQGVGPNNRAREAEATMYGGWIEAARKSDFIGVQTYSRLRIGDKGLLPPDGSVPLTDMGYENYPHAIGACLRYAAEHVGRPVYLTETGIGSTDDTARAKFIEATIAEVAKCIAEGIEVKGYLYWSLLDNFEWTTGYAKQFGLVEVDRKTFKRTLKPSARVLAAHAKANRL
;
A
#
# COMPACT_ATOMS: atom_id res chain seq x y z
N MET A 1 32.38 -62.94 42.00
CA MET A 1 30.96 -62.93 42.40
C MET A 1 30.45 -61.54 42.12
N VAL A 2 29.78 -61.39 41.09
CA VAL A 2 29.25 -60.12 40.62
C VAL A 2 27.78 -60.35 40.26
N ASP A 3 26.90 -59.63 40.92
CA ASP A 3 25.47 -59.71 40.71
C ASP A 3 25.09 -58.76 39.57
N PRO A 4 24.26 -59.19 38.61
CA PRO A 4 23.75 -58.34 37.55
C PRO A 4 22.31 -57.98 37.86
N THR A 5 21.92 -56.73 37.73
CA THR A 5 20.58 -56.30 37.28
C THR A 5 20.30 -54.87 37.63
N ARG A 6 20.08 -54.04 36.61
CA ARG A 6 18.84 -53.30 36.40
C ARG A 6 18.95 -52.39 35.17
N ARG A 7 18.43 -52.89 34.06
CA ARG A 7 18.03 -52.07 32.96
C ARG A 7 16.76 -51.32 33.34
N GLN A 8 16.85 -50.01 33.47
CA GLN A 8 15.68 -49.18 33.48
C GLN A 8 15.40 -48.73 32.06
N VAL A 9 14.27 -49.15 31.51
CA VAL A 9 13.66 -48.69 30.27
C VAL A 9 12.99 -47.37 30.57
N VAL A 10 13.52 -46.27 30.05
CA VAL A 10 12.83 -44.96 30.06
C VAL A 10 11.96 -44.94 28.81
N ALA A 11 10.67 -45.15 28.97
CA ALA A 11 9.67 -44.90 27.95
C ALA A 11 9.45 -43.38 27.80
N GLY A 12 10.02 -42.83 26.73
CA GLY A 12 9.73 -41.45 26.34
C GLY A 12 8.32 -41.34 25.75
N ALA A 13 7.43 -40.70 26.48
CA ALA A 13 6.14 -40.29 25.99
C ALA A 13 6.35 -39.10 24.99
N ALA A 14 6.33 -39.39 23.70
CA ALA A 14 6.23 -38.36 22.68
C ALA A 14 4.81 -37.75 22.73
N GLY A 15 4.69 -36.63 23.40
CA GLY A 15 3.47 -35.82 23.36
C GLY A 15 3.28 -35.21 21.98
N LEU A 16 2.41 -35.79 21.18
CA LEU A 16 1.87 -35.14 19.99
C LEU A 16 1.05 -33.93 20.42
N VAL A 17 1.62 -32.74 20.34
CA VAL A 17 0.86 -31.50 20.36
C VAL A 17 0.12 -31.44 19.03
N ALA A 18 -1.10 -31.91 19.01
CA ALA A 18 -2.04 -31.68 17.94
C ALA A 18 -2.38 -30.18 17.94
N ALA A 19 -1.76 -29.44 17.02
CA ALA A 19 -2.21 -28.10 16.69
C ALA A 19 -3.67 -28.22 16.22
N SER A 20 -4.62 -27.85 17.09
CA SER A 20 -6.01 -27.73 16.70
C SER A 20 -6.10 -26.65 15.64
N ALA A 21 -6.20 -27.05 14.37
CA ALA A 21 -6.63 -26.17 13.29
C ALA A 21 -8.03 -25.70 13.67
N ALA A 22 -8.14 -24.45 14.12
CA ALA A 22 -9.43 -23.81 14.32
C ALA A 22 -10.17 -23.90 12.98
N ARG A 23 -11.17 -24.78 12.89
CA ARG A 23 -12.12 -24.78 11.77
C ARG A 23 -12.87 -23.48 11.89
N ALA A 24 -12.66 -22.58 10.90
CA ALA A 24 -13.53 -21.43 10.75
C ALA A 24 -14.98 -21.98 10.68
N GLY A 25 -15.82 -21.54 11.62
CA GLY A 25 -17.24 -21.85 11.58
C GLY A 25 -17.88 -21.27 10.31
N PRO A 26 -19.13 -21.69 9.95
CA PRO A 26 -19.78 -21.16 8.78
C PRO A 26 -19.88 -19.64 8.89
N LEU A 27 -19.33 -18.92 7.90
CA LEU A 27 -19.43 -17.46 7.80
C LEU A 27 -20.90 -17.08 7.70
N ALA A 28 -21.44 -16.46 8.75
CA ALA A 28 -22.83 -16.01 8.83
C ALA A 28 -23.05 -14.68 8.08
N GLY A 29 -22.18 -14.33 7.13
CA GLY A 29 -22.18 -13.06 6.44
C GLY A 29 -23.03 -13.01 5.17
N ARG A 30 -23.29 -11.79 4.71
CA ARG A 30 -23.96 -11.50 3.45
C ARG A 30 -23.09 -11.92 2.26
N ALA A 31 -23.69 -12.43 1.18
CA ALA A 31 -22.96 -12.65 -0.07
C ALA A 31 -22.40 -11.31 -0.59
N ALA A 32 -21.14 -11.30 -1.00
CA ALA A 32 -20.56 -10.15 -1.64
C ALA A 32 -21.22 -9.89 -3.01
N PRO A 33 -21.28 -8.66 -3.49
CA PRO A 33 -21.84 -8.34 -4.81
C PRO A 33 -21.13 -9.14 -5.92
N ARG A 34 -21.87 -9.40 -7.01
CA ARG A 34 -21.26 -10.03 -8.19
C ARG A 34 -20.10 -9.18 -8.71
N GLY A 35 -18.96 -9.82 -8.95
CA GLY A 35 -17.75 -9.14 -9.43
C GLY A 35 -16.97 -8.41 -8.34
N PHE A 36 -17.29 -8.65 -7.06
CA PHE A 36 -16.53 -8.08 -5.95
C PHE A 36 -15.09 -8.56 -5.96
N LEU A 37 -14.15 -7.61 -5.82
CA LEU A 37 -12.72 -7.90 -5.83
C LEU A 37 -12.24 -8.25 -4.43
N TRP A 38 -11.78 -9.48 -4.26
CA TRP A 38 -11.04 -9.94 -3.09
C TRP A 38 -9.56 -9.97 -3.44
N GLY A 39 -8.75 -9.15 -2.78
CA GLY A 39 -7.37 -9.01 -3.17
C GLY A 39 -6.41 -8.72 -2.03
N THR A 40 -5.18 -8.60 -2.45
CA THR A 40 -4.07 -8.11 -1.63
C THR A 40 -3.16 -7.23 -2.48
N ALA A 41 -2.29 -6.47 -1.82
CA ALA A 41 -1.42 -5.51 -2.49
C ALA A 41 0.05 -5.69 -2.09
N ILE A 42 0.93 -5.25 -3.00
CA ILE A 42 2.35 -4.95 -2.77
C ILE A 42 2.73 -3.69 -3.54
N SER A 43 3.91 -3.12 -3.24
CA SER A 43 4.54 -2.11 -4.08
C SER A 43 5.89 -2.57 -4.61
N ALA A 44 6.34 -2.01 -5.75
CA ALA A 44 7.59 -2.39 -6.38
C ALA A 44 8.79 -2.16 -5.45
N HIS A 45 8.99 -0.94 -4.96
CA HIS A 45 10.14 -0.62 -4.11
C HIS A 45 10.18 -1.42 -2.80
N GLN A 46 9.01 -1.64 -2.18
CA GLN A 46 8.93 -2.36 -0.90
C GLN A 46 9.12 -3.87 -1.02
N SER A 47 8.95 -4.45 -2.22
CA SER A 47 8.90 -5.90 -2.39
C SER A 47 9.87 -6.47 -3.42
N GLU A 48 10.15 -5.76 -4.51
CA GLU A 48 10.94 -6.30 -5.64
C GLU A 48 12.42 -6.48 -5.32
N GLY A 49 13.01 -5.52 -4.60
CA GLY A 49 14.45 -5.46 -4.31
C GLY A 49 15.28 -4.84 -5.43
N GLY A 50 16.50 -4.40 -5.08
CA GLY A 50 17.46 -3.90 -6.04
C GLY A 50 16.99 -2.70 -6.87
N ASN A 51 16.16 -1.80 -6.33
CA ASN A 51 15.64 -0.62 -7.04
C ASN A 51 16.64 0.56 -7.02
N THR A 52 17.87 0.28 -7.45
CA THR A 52 19.05 1.14 -7.27
C THR A 52 18.99 2.48 -8.01
N ASN A 53 18.11 2.61 -8.99
CA ASN A 53 17.96 3.83 -9.80
C ASN A 53 16.80 4.73 -9.35
N SER A 54 16.23 4.47 -8.16
CA SER A 54 15.17 5.30 -7.58
C SER A 54 15.71 6.38 -6.64
N ASP A 55 14.91 7.44 -6.45
CA ASP A 55 15.14 8.46 -5.44
C ASP A 55 15.19 7.88 -4.03
N SER A 56 14.30 6.95 -3.73
CA SER A 56 14.23 6.30 -2.41
C SER A 56 15.48 5.49 -2.10
N TRP A 57 16.02 4.74 -3.07
CA TRP A 57 17.30 4.04 -2.89
C TRP A 57 18.44 5.00 -2.54
N LEU A 58 18.50 6.15 -3.24
CA LEU A 58 19.50 7.18 -2.90
C LEU A 58 19.30 7.67 -1.47
N LEU A 59 18.07 7.96 -1.06
CA LEU A 59 17.75 8.52 0.26
C LEU A 59 18.04 7.53 1.39
N GLU A 60 17.69 6.26 1.24
CA GLU A 60 17.90 5.23 2.25
C GLU A 60 19.39 4.83 2.41
N THR A 61 20.18 4.99 1.34
CA THR A 61 21.64 4.71 1.34
C THR A 61 22.51 5.93 1.55
N ASN A 62 21.91 7.09 1.79
CA ASN A 62 22.61 8.35 2.03
C ASN A 62 22.97 8.54 3.51
N THR A 63 23.83 9.54 3.81
CA THR A 63 24.17 9.92 5.18
C THR A 63 24.15 11.46 5.28
N PRO A 64 23.30 12.03 6.16
CA PRO A 64 22.31 11.36 7.01
C PRO A 64 21.10 10.81 6.24
N THR A 65 20.42 9.82 6.82
CA THR A 65 19.16 9.29 6.32
C THR A 65 18.09 9.25 7.43
N ALA A 66 16.83 9.33 7.02
CA ALA A 66 15.68 9.10 7.90
C ALA A 66 15.21 7.62 7.89
N PHE A 67 15.78 6.80 7.04
CA PHE A 67 15.43 5.37 6.94
C PHE A 67 16.23 4.57 7.97
N LYS A 68 15.53 3.65 8.64
CA LYS A 68 16.12 2.78 9.66
C LYS A 68 16.99 1.68 9.06
N ASP A 69 16.52 1.13 7.95
CA ASP A 69 17.20 0.09 7.17
C ASP A 69 17.17 0.48 5.69
N PRO A 70 18.10 0.03 4.85
CA PRO A 70 17.96 0.09 3.40
C PRO A 70 17.03 -1.01 2.90
N SER A 71 16.34 -0.76 1.77
CA SER A 71 15.45 -1.76 1.15
C SER A 71 16.20 -3.02 0.66
N GLY A 72 17.41 -2.84 0.13
CA GLY A 72 18.24 -3.94 -0.36
C GLY A 72 17.50 -4.83 -1.36
N ASP A 73 17.52 -6.14 -1.11
CA ASP A 73 16.79 -7.11 -1.94
C ASP A 73 15.29 -7.20 -1.61
N ALA A 74 14.80 -6.39 -0.70
CA ALA A 74 13.39 -6.36 -0.26
C ALA A 74 12.84 -7.79 -0.01
N CYS A 75 11.82 -8.21 -0.73
CA CYS A 75 11.29 -9.57 -0.70
C CYS A 75 11.76 -10.42 -1.88
N ASP A 76 12.63 -9.90 -2.73
CA ASP A 76 13.04 -10.53 -4.00
C ASP A 76 11.84 -10.87 -4.91
N SER A 77 10.76 -10.09 -4.78
CA SER A 77 9.53 -10.32 -5.58
C SER A 77 9.75 -10.10 -7.07
N TYR A 78 10.77 -9.32 -7.47
CA TYR A 78 11.14 -9.17 -8.88
C TYR A 78 11.41 -10.53 -9.56
N HIS A 79 12.07 -11.45 -8.86
CA HIS A 79 12.36 -12.79 -9.36
C HIS A 79 11.30 -13.81 -8.92
N ARG A 80 10.68 -13.62 -7.75
CA ARG A 80 9.77 -14.57 -7.11
C ARG A 80 8.28 -14.25 -7.27
N TYR A 81 7.92 -13.30 -8.15
CA TYR A 81 6.51 -12.90 -8.36
C TYR A 81 5.57 -14.09 -8.63
N LYS A 82 6.05 -15.16 -9.28
CA LYS A 82 5.22 -16.36 -9.52
C LYS A 82 4.83 -17.05 -8.23
N GLU A 83 5.76 -17.18 -7.28
CA GLU A 83 5.51 -17.74 -5.95
C GLU A 83 4.51 -16.88 -5.18
N ASP A 84 4.68 -15.54 -5.22
CA ASP A 84 3.78 -14.60 -4.56
C ASP A 84 2.35 -14.69 -5.15
N LEU A 85 2.23 -14.79 -6.46
CA LEU A 85 0.94 -14.95 -7.15
C LEU A 85 0.31 -16.33 -6.89
N ASP A 86 1.10 -17.39 -6.77
CA ASP A 86 0.62 -18.73 -6.38
C ASP A 86 0.00 -18.71 -4.97
N ILE A 87 0.64 -17.99 -4.05
CA ILE A 87 0.11 -17.80 -2.69
C ILE A 87 -1.20 -17.03 -2.75
N ALA A 88 -1.26 -15.89 -3.45
CA ALA A 88 -2.47 -15.08 -3.57
C ALA A 88 -3.65 -15.90 -4.17
N ALA A 89 -3.40 -16.66 -5.22
CA ALA A 89 -4.40 -17.54 -5.83
C ALA A 89 -4.85 -18.67 -4.88
N SER A 90 -3.94 -19.27 -4.11
CA SER A 90 -4.24 -20.33 -3.15
C SER A 90 -5.16 -19.86 -2.02
N LEU A 91 -5.13 -18.57 -1.69
CA LEU A 91 -6.03 -17.93 -0.74
C LEU A 91 -7.44 -17.73 -1.32
N GLY A 92 -7.66 -17.97 -2.62
CA GLY A 92 -8.94 -17.75 -3.29
C GLY A 92 -9.18 -16.29 -3.66
N LEU A 93 -8.14 -15.47 -3.66
CA LEU A 93 -8.21 -14.09 -4.14
C LEU A 93 -8.44 -14.08 -5.65
N ASN A 94 -9.12 -13.05 -6.15
CA ASN A 94 -9.45 -12.87 -7.56
C ASN A 94 -8.82 -11.61 -8.17
N CYS A 95 -8.07 -10.82 -7.38
CA CYS A 95 -7.27 -9.72 -7.89
C CYS A 95 -5.95 -9.61 -7.11
N TYR A 96 -4.98 -8.97 -7.75
CA TYR A 96 -3.67 -8.69 -7.17
C TYR A 96 -3.23 -7.29 -7.56
N ARG A 97 -3.03 -6.43 -6.55
CA ARG A 97 -2.58 -5.05 -6.75
C ARG A 97 -1.07 -4.95 -6.55
N PHE A 98 -0.38 -4.36 -7.53
CA PHE A 98 1.06 -4.15 -7.48
C PHE A 98 1.46 -2.87 -8.20
N GLY A 99 2.61 -2.32 -7.82
CA GLY A 99 3.23 -1.19 -8.50
C GLY A 99 4.10 -1.66 -9.66
N ILE A 100 4.16 -0.87 -10.72
CA ILE A 100 5.22 -0.94 -11.72
C ILE A 100 6.25 0.15 -11.41
N GLU A 101 7.53 -0.14 -11.58
CA GLU A 101 8.59 0.75 -11.14
C GLU A 101 9.08 1.63 -12.29
N TRP A 102 8.76 2.93 -12.20
CA TRP A 102 9.19 3.91 -13.19
C TRP A 102 10.70 3.98 -13.34
N ALA A 103 11.44 3.88 -12.23
CA ALA A 103 12.90 3.92 -12.23
C ALA A 103 13.55 2.74 -13.01
N ARG A 104 12.85 1.62 -13.17
CA ARG A 104 13.28 0.49 -14.00
C ARG A 104 12.87 0.66 -15.45
N ILE A 105 11.65 1.14 -15.68
CA ILE A 105 11.07 1.28 -17.02
C ILE A 105 11.72 2.42 -17.79
N GLU A 106 12.01 3.54 -17.15
CA GLU A 106 12.68 4.71 -17.74
C GLU A 106 13.93 5.09 -16.93
N PRO A 107 15.03 4.31 -17.05
CA PRO A 107 16.25 4.52 -16.26
C PRO A 107 16.98 5.83 -16.53
N ALA A 108 16.75 6.45 -17.69
CA ALA A 108 17.25 7.75 -18.06
C ALA A 108 16.18 8.50 -18.90
N PRO A 109 16.22 9.84 -18.97
CA PRO A 109 15.18 10.63 -19.63
C PRO A 109 14.92 10.19 -21.09
N GLY A 110 13.71 9.71 -21.36
CA GLY A 110 13.30 9.25 -22.70
C GLY A 110 13.85 7.89 -23.12
N MET A 111 14.66 7.24 -22.30
CA MET A 111 15.21 5.91 -22.56
C MET A 111 14.37 4.85 -21.84
N PHE A 112 13.53 4.16 -22.57
CA PHE A 112 12.66 3.12 -22.04
C PHE A 112 13.29 1.73 -22.17
N SER A 113 13.35 1.00 -21.06
CA SER A 113 13.88 -0.35 -21.00
C SER A 113 12.85 -1.37 -21.46
N GLN A 114 13.04 -1.94 -22.65
CA GLN A 114 12.19 -3.03 -23.13
C GLN A 114 12.23 -4.23 -22.21
N ALA A 115 13.39 -4.55 -21.66
CA ALA A 115 13.54 -5.67 -20.73
C ALA A 115 12.72 -5.51 -19.43
N ALA A 116 12.59 -4.27 -18.94
CA ALA A 116 11.74 -3.96 -17.79
C ALA A 116 10.24 -4.05 -18.17
N LEU A 117 9.85 -3.53 -19.33
CA LEU A 117 8.47 -3.69 -19.83
C LEU A 117 8.12 -5.16 -20.02
N ASP A 118 9.00 -5.97 -20.63
CA ASP A 118 8.80 -7.41 -20.82
C ASP A 118 8.71 -8.16 -19.48
N HIS A 119 9.41 -7.69 -18.46
CA HIS A 119 9.26 -8.23 -17.11
C HIS A 119 7.82 -8.04 -16.59
N TYR A 120 7.29 -6.81 -16.67
CA TYR A 120 5.92 -6.53 -16.21
C TYR A 120 4.86 -7.21 -17.09
N VAL A 121 5.11 -7.40 -18.39
CA VAL A 121 4.26 -8.26 -19.25
C VAL A 121 4.17 -9.67 -18.65
N ARG A 122 5.31 -10.28 -18.29
CA ARG A 122 5.33 -11.63 -17.67
C ARG A 122 4.62 -11.67 -16.32
N VAL A 123 4.68 -10.60 -15.52
CA VAL A 123 3.93 -10.50 -14.26
C VAL A 123 2.43 -10.47 -14.51
N LEU A 124 1.98 -9.64 -15.47
CA LEU A 124 0.58 -9.52 -15.86
C LEU A 124 0.03 -10.85 -16.43
N GLU A 125 0.77 -11.50 -17.32
CA GLU A 125 0.41 -12.82 -17.85
C GLU A 125 0.32 -13.87 -16.73
N ALA A 126 1.23 -13.82 -15.76
CA ALA A 126 1.21 -14.73 -14.62
C ALA A 126 0.00 -14.49 -13.70
N CYS A 127 -0.49 -13.25 -13.58
CA CYS A 127 -1.77 -12.94 -12.91
C CYS A 127 -2.95 -13.59 -13.66
N HIS A 128 -3.05 -13.37 -14.98
CA HIS A 128 -4.12 -13.95 -15.80
C HIS A 128 -4.12 -15.48 -15.76
N ALA A 129 -2.95 -16.11 -15.84
CA ALA A 129 -2.81 -17.57 -15.74
C ALA A 129 -3.36 -18.14 -14.43
N ARG A 130 -3.42 -17.32 -13.38
CA ARG A 130 -3.96 -17.65 -12.05
C ARG A 130 -5.36 -17.11 -11.80
N LYS A 131 -6.00 -16.50 -12.82
CA LYS A 131 -7.32 -15.86 -12.70
C LYS A 131 -7.34 -14.72 -11.68
N LEU A 132 -6.21 -14.04 -11.51
CA LEU A 132 -6.09 -12.83 -10.71
C LEU A 132 -6.24 -11.63 -11.64
N LEU A 133 -7.22 -10.75 -11.40
CA LEU A 133 -7.32 -9.47 -12.10
C LEU A 133 -6.10 -8.62 -11.74
N PRO A 134 -5.26 -8.19 -12.71
CA PRO A 134 -4.14 -7.31 -12.40
C PRO A 134 -4.62 -5.89 -12.11
N VAL A 135 -4.35 -5.38 -10.90
CA VAL A 135 -4.63 -3.99 -10.49
C VAL A 135 -3.28 -3.26 -10.42
N VAL A 136 -3.01 -2.44 -11.43
CA VAL A 136 -1.69 -1.81 -11.62
C VAL A 136 -1.66 -0.41 -11.03
N THR A 137 -0.66 -0.11 -10.21
CA THR A 137 -0.36 1.24 -9.73
C THR A 137 0.85 1.79 -10.50
N PHE A 138 0.67 2.90 -11.24
CA PHE A 138 1.71 3.48 -12.06
C PHE A 138 2.81 4.17 -11.26
N ASN A 139 2.46 4.76 -10.14
CA ASN A 139 3.45 5.31 -9.20
C ASN A 139 3.09 4.96 -7.76
N HIS A 140 4.04 4.36 -7.05
CA HIS A 140 3.93 4.08 -5.62
C HIS A 140 5.10 4.74 -4.88
N PHE A 141 5.05 6.08 -4.81
CA PHE A 141 5.97 7.02 -4.14
C PHE A 141 7.31 7.20 -4.84
N THR A 142 7.96 6.12 -5.28
CA THR A 142 9.30 6.17 -5.86
C THR A 142 9.29 6.73 -7.29
N VAL A 143 10.34 7.45 -7.63
CA VAL A 143 10.55 7.99 -8.96
C VAL A 143 11.99 7.71 -9.44
N PRO A 144 12.26 7.75 -10.76
CA PRO A 144 13.61 7.64 -11.27
C PRO A 144 14.52 8.72 -10.69
N LEU A 145 15.76 8.37 -10.38
CA LEU A 145 16.74 9.29 -9.82
C LEU A 145 16.92 10.53 -10.71
N TRP A 146 16.94 10.35 -12.04
CA TRP A 146 17.05 11.48 -12.97
C TRP A 146 15.87 12.45 -12.85
N PHE A 147 14.67 11.96 -12.60
CA PHE A 147 13.46 12.78 -12.41
C PHE A 147 13.53 13.54 -11.08
N ALA A 148 13.92 12.86 -10.00
CA ALA A 148 14.15 13.48 -8.70
C ALA A 148 15.22 14.59 -8.77
N MET A 149 16.30 14.37 -9.50
CA MET A 149 17.36 15.36 -9.70
C MET A 149 16.90 16.62 -10.45
N ARG A 150 15.85 16.52 -11.28
CA ARG A 150 15.23 17.67 -11.96
C ARG A 150 14.24 18.44 -11.09
N GLY A 151 13.96 17.96 -9.88
CA GLY A 151 12.95 18.53 -8.98
C GLY A 151 11.71 17.65 -8.80
N GLY A 152 11.65 16.49 -9.46
CA GLY A 152 10.54 15.55 -9.31
C GLY A 152 9.18 16.21 -9.59
N PHE A 153 8.22 15.98 -8.71
CA PHE A 153 6.90 16.62 -8.77
C PHE A 153 6.87 18.06 -8.21
N GLU A 154 8.01 18.67 -7.91
CA GLU A 154 8.09 20.13 -7.71
C GLU A 154 8.47 20.87 -8.99
N ALA A 155 8.91 20.16 -10.04
CA ALA A 155 9.29 20.75 -11.32
C ALA A 155 8.05 21.03 -12.18
N ALA A 156 8.09 22.14 -12.93
CA ALA A 156 6.98 22.57 -13.77
C ALA A 156 6.60 21.58 -14.88
N ASP A 157 7.57 20.79 -15.36
CA ASP A 157 7.38 19.76 -16.38
C ASP A 157 7.12 18.35 -15.79
N GLY A 158 7.02 18.25 -14.47
CA GLY A 158 6.84 16.97 -13.76
C GLY A 158 5.59 16.20 -14.20
N ALA A 159 4.50 16.91 -14.40
CA ALA A 159 3.24 16.32 -14.88
C ALA A 159 3.35 15.76 -16.31
N ASP A 160 4.04 16.47 -17.23
CA ASP A 160 4.19 16.03 -18.62
C ASP A 160 5.13 14.83 -18.71
N LEU A 161 6.19 14.80 -17.92
CA LEU A 161 7.11 13.67 -17.85
C LEU A 161 6.43 12.40 -17.29
N PHE A 162 5.59 12.54 -16.28
CA PHE A 162 4.78 11.43 -15.75
C PHE A 162 3.76 10.95 -16.79
N ALA A 163 3.07 11.84 -17.49
CA ALA A 163 2.12 11.48 -18.54
C ALA A 163 2.81 10.72 -19.68
N ARG A 164 4.01 11.15 -20.09
CA ARG A 164 4.83 10.45 -21.08
C ARG A 164 5.15 9.03 -20.64
N PHE A 165 5.59 8.85 -19.37
CA PHE A 165 5.84 7.53 -18.78
C PHE A 165 4.56 6.68 -18.81
N CYS A 166 3.43 7.23 -18.39
CA CYS A 166 2.14 6.54 -18.39
C CYS A 166 1.77 6.05 -19.80
N GLY A 167 1.86 6.91 -20.80
CA GLY A 167 1.51 6.58 -22.20
C GLY A 167 2.41 5.47 -22.76
N ARG A 168 3.73 5.63 -22.64
CA ARG A 168 4.69 4.62 -23.14
C ARG A 168 4.53 3.26 -22.45
N THR A 169 4.23 3.27 -21.15
CA THR A 169 3.99 2.04 -20.39
C THR A 169 2.67 1.40 -20.80
N ALA A 170 1.61 2.20 -20.94
CA ALA A 170 0.30 1.71 -21.37
C ALA A 170 0.30 1.12 -22.79
N GLU A 171 1.12 1.65 -23.72
CA GLU A 171 1.30 1.06 -25.06
C GLU A 171 1.68 -0.42 -25.00
N THR A 172 2.51 -0.82 -24.04
CA THR A 172 2.98 -2.21 -23.90
C THR A 172 2.11 -3.03 -22.96
N LEU A 173 1.75 -2.48 -21.80
CA LEU A 173 1.11 -3.22 -20.71
C LEU A 173 -0.42 -3.17 -20.78
N GLY A 174 -1.00 -2.15 -21.41
CA GLY A 174 -2.43 -1.87 -21.43
C GLY A 174 -3.31 -3.06 -21.80
N PRO A 175 -2.99 -3.86 -22.82
CA PRO A 175 -3.80 -5.04 -23.18
C PRO A 175 -3.96 -6.08 -22.08
N LEU A 176 -3.09 -6.05 -21.07
CA LEU A 176 -3.06 -7.03 -19.98
C LEU A 176 -3.53 -6.45 -18.63
N ILE A 177 -3.71 -5.13 -18.54
CA ILE A 177 -4.17 -4.47 -17.30
C ILE A 177 -5.66 -4.70 -17.12
N GLY A 178 -6.07 -5.11 -15.90
CA GLY A 178 -7.48 -5.24 -15.55
C GLY A 178 -8.06 -3.98 -14.90
N MET A 179 -7.24 -3.22 -14.18
CA MET A 179 -7.60 -1.97 -13.51
C MET A 179 -6.32 -1.19 -13.21
N ALA A 180 -6.36 0.14 -13.24
CA ALA A 180 -5.18 0.94 -12.96
C ALA A 180 -5.46 2.10 -12.01
N SER A 181 -4.44 2.49 -11.22
CA SER A 181 -4.37 3.77 -10.53
C SER A 181 -3.12 4.53 -10.97
N THR A 182 -3.23 5.83 -11.16
CA THR A 182 -2.08 6.67 -11.50
C THR A 182 -1.09 6.74 -10.35
N PHE A 183 -1.59 7.00 -9.14
CA PHE A 183 -0.79 7.15 -7.93
C PHE A 183 -1.32 6.27 -6.81
N ASN A 184 -0.40 5.80 -5.97
CA ASN A 184 -0.69 5.32 -4.63
C ASN A 184 -0.78 6.51 -3.68
N GLU A 185 -1.84 6.56 -2.85
CA GLU A 185 -1.99 7.58 -1.80
C GLU A 185 -1.58 8.98 -2.27
N ALA A 186 -2.16 9.43 -3.37
CA ALA A 186 -1.77 10.65 -4.06
C ALA A 186 -1.69 11.90 -3.16
N ASN A 187 -2.46 11.90 -2.07
CA ASN A 187 -2.53 12.98 -1.08
C ASN A 187 -1.62 12.77 0.14
N ILE A 188 -0.79 11.73 0.19
CA ILE A 188 0.01 11.38 1.39
C ILE A 188 0.90 12.53 1.86
N VAL A 189 1.41 13.33 0.92
CA VAL A 189 2.27 14.49 1.24
C VAL A 189 1.54 15.54 2.08
N LEU A 190 0.23 15.69 1.89
CA LEU A 190 -0.62 16.63 2.62
C LEU A 190 -0.88 16.18 4.06
N LEU A 191 -0.78 14.88 4.33
CA LEU A 191 -0.90 14.33 5.68
C LEU A 191 0.17 14.92 6.63
N ARG A 192 1.32 15.32 6.10
CA ARG A 192 2.39 15.99 6.85
C ARG A 192 1.96 17.33 7.44
N LYS A 193 0.96 17.99 6.86
CA LYS A 193 0.41 19.26 7.36
C LYS A 193 -0.54 19.05 8.56
N VAL A 194 -1.04 17.84 8.73
CA VAL A 194 -2.02 17.49 9.78
C VAL A 194 -1.40 16.67 10.91
N LEU A 195 -0.42 15.82 10.62
CA LEU A 195 0.21 14.92 11.60
C LEU A 195 1.46 15.53 12.25
N PRO A 196 1.48 15.79 13.57
CA PRO A 196 2.62 16.36 14.30
C PRO A 196 3.91 15.55 14.19
N ARG A 197 3.84 14.22 14.06
CA ARG A 197 5.03 13.37 13.91
C ARG A 197 5.86 13.73 12.68
N PHE A 198 5.22 14.28 11.64
CA PHE A 198 5.89 14.82 10.45
C PHE A 198 6.17 16.32 10.56
N ALA A 199 5.49 17.01 11.47
CA ALA A 199 5.64 18.44 11.74
C ALA A 199 6.56 18.74 12.93
N SER A 200 7.08 17.71 13.65
CA SER A 200 8.07 17.95 14.69
C SER A 200 9.34 18.54 14.09
N ASP A 201 9.91 19.55 14.75
CA ASP A 201 11.13 20.21 14.27
C ASP A 201 12.26 19.22 14.01
N ALA A 202 12.41 18.19 14.84
CA ALA A 202 13.42 17.14 14.67
C ALA A 202 13.19 16.30 13.41
N ALA A 203 11.98 15.83 13.17
CA ALA A 203 11.67 15.03 11.97
C ALA A 203 11.79 15.85 10.70
N ALA A 204 11.29 17.09 10.72
CA ALA A 204 11.43 18.03 9.61
C ALA A 204 12.91 18.38 9.35
N GLN A 205 13.72 18.55 10.40
CA GLN A 205 15.16 18.80 10.26
C GLN A 205 15.91 17.60 9.68
N ASN A 206 15.59 16.38 10.13
CA ASN A 206 16.17 15.16 9.57
C ASN A 206 15.85 15.01 8.08
N ALA A 207 14.60 15.25 7.68
CA ALA A 207 14.21 15.25 6.28
C ALA A 207 14.97 16.31 5.46
N ARG A 208 15.08 17.54 5.97
CA ARG A 208 15.88 18.61 5.33
C ARG A 208 17.34 18.22 5.17
N ASN A 209 17.95 17.66 6.20
CA ASN A 209 19.36 17.23 6.17
C ASN A 209 19.58 16.10 5.15
N MET A 210 18.66 15.13 5.10
CA MET A 210 18.69 14.03 4.14
C MET A 210 18.58 14.54 2.70
N ILE A 211 17.64 15.46 2.41
CA ILE A 211 17.49 16.06 1.09
C ILE A 211 18.72 16.93 0.73
N ALA A 212 19.27 17.70 1.67
CA ALA A 212 20.50 18.47 1.44
C ALA A 212 21.68 17.55 1.09
N ALA A 213 21.84 16.44 1.78
CA ALA A 213 22.85 15.43 1.48
C ALA A 213 22.64 14.76 0.12
N ALA A 214 21.38 14.49 -0.26
CA ALA A 214 21.02 13.97 -1.58
C ALA A 214 21.39 14.96 -2.70
N ARG A 215 21.09 16.26 -2.51
CA ARG A 215 21.50 17.33 -3.43
C ARG A 215 23.01 17.40 -3.62
N ALA A 216 23.76 17.30 -2.53
CA ALA A 216 25.22 17.30 -2.58
C ALA A 216 25.76 16.05 -3.31
N ARG A 217 25.24 14.85 -2.99
CA ARG A 217 25.68 13.59 -3.58
C ARG A 217 25.38 13.49 -5.07
N THR A 218 24.28 14.07 -5.52
CA THR A 218 23.87 14.07 -6.93
C THR A 218 24.39 15.29 -7.71
N ASN A 219 25.01 16.25 -7.04
CA ASN A 219 25.35 17.56 -7.60
C ASN A 219 24.13 18.23 -8.26
N SER A 220 22.96 18.05 -7.67
CA SER A 220 21.69 18.63 -8.16
C SER A 220 21.02 19.48 -7.08
N PRO A 221 21.01 20.81 -7.20
CA PRO A 221 20.34 21.69 -6.24
C PRO A 221 18.82 21.54 -6.25
N HIS A 222 18.26 20.99 -7.30
CA HIS A 222 16.82 20.81 -7.48
C HIS A 222 16.28 19.47 -7.00
N PHE A 223 17.16 18.55 -6.55
CA PHE A 223 16.70 17.23 -6.10
C PHE A 223 15.53 17.35 -5.13
N SER A 224 14.45 16.65 -5.45
CA SER A 224 13.24 16.54 -4.64
C SER A 224 12.71 15.11 -4.65
N SER A 225 12.00 14.74 -3.59
CA SER A 225 11.34 13.44 -3.44
C SER A 225 9.88 13.64 -3.06
N MET A 226 9.01 12.82 -3.62
CA MET A 226 7.57 12.89 -3.37
C MET A 226 7.24 12.88 -1.87
N LEU A 227 7.88 12.03 -1.07
CA LEU A 227 7.58 11.90 0.36
C LEU A 227 8.18 13.01 1.23
N PHE A 228 9.22 13.73 0.77
CA PHE A 228 10.01 14.64 1.61
C PHE A 228 10.11 16.08 1.07
N GLY A 229 9.61 16.35 -0.13
CA GLY A 229 9.60 17.67 -0.73
C GLY A 229 8.50 18.60 -0.20
N ASP A 230 8.26 19.70 -0.89
CA ASP A 230 7.21 20.69 -0.55
C ASP A 230 5.81 20.11 -0.82
N PRO A 231 4.96 19.92 0.22
CA PRO A 231 3.68 19.24 0.05
C PRO A 231 2.69 19.99 -0.84
N ASP A 232 2.74 21.33 -0.85
CA ASP A 232 1.79 22.12 -1.63
C ASP A 232 2.16 22.07 -3.11
N LYS A 233 3.43 22.30 -3.45
CA LYS A 233 3.92 22.21 -4.83
C LYS A 233 3.76 20.82 -5.41
N ILE A 234 4.14 19.78 -4.64
CA ILE A 234 4.01 18.38 -5.05
C ILE A 234 2.55 18.06 -5.34
N SER A 235 1.63 18.42 -4.43
CA SER A 235 0.20 18.15 -4.60
C SER A 235 -0.38 18.86 -5.83
N GLU A 236 0.01 20.12 -6.09
CA GLU A 236 -0.41 20.87 -7.26
C GLU A 236 0.01 20.19 -8.56
N VAL A 237 1.30 19.85 -8.70
CA VAL A 237 1.83 19.21 -9.90
C VAL A 237 1.29 17.78 -10.06
N MET A 238 1.09 17.05 -8.95
CA MET A 238 0.53 15.69 -9.01
C MET A 238 -0.94 15.66 -9.41
N LEU A 239 -1.72 16.69 -9.08
CA LEU A 239 -3.10 16.80 -9.58
C LEU A 239 -3.14 16.93 -11.12
N ASP A 240 -2.26 17.75 -11.70
CA ASP A 240 -2.10 17.85 -13.17
C ASP A 240 -1.53 16.54 -13.76
N ALA A 241 -0.53 15.95 -13.08
CA ALA A 241 0.07 14.68 -13.47
C ALA A 241 -0.96 13.54 -13.47
N HIS A 242 -1.88 13.50 -12.48
CA HIS A 242 -2.97 12.54 -12.48
C HIS A 242 -3.89 12.71 -13.70
N ALA A 243 -4.32 13.92 -13.99
CA ALA A 243 -5.22 14.18 -15.12
C ALA A 243 -4.56 13.83 -16.47
N LYS A 244 -3.33 14.28 -16.69
CA LYS A 244 -2.55 13.99 -17.89
C LYS A 244 -2.16 12.50 -17.99
N GLY A 245 -1.73 11.89 -16.89
CA GLY A 245 -1.37 10.48 -16.83
C GLY A 245 -2.56 9.57 -17.13
N MET A 246 -3.72 9.85 -16.50
CA MET A 246 -4.96 9.11 -16.78
C MET A 246 -5.36 9.24 -18.27
N ALA A 247 -5.31 10.44 -18.85
CA ALA A 247 -5.60 10.64 -20.25
C ALA A 247 -4.63 9.85 -21.16
N ALA A 248 -3.34 9.85 -20.84
CA ALA A 248 -2.31 9.10 -21.57
C ALA A 248 -2.52 7.58 -21.47
N ILE A 249 -2.88 7.06 -20.30
CA ILE A 249 -3.19 5.63 -20.11
C ILE A 249 -4.42 5.25 -20.97
N LYS A 250 -5.48 6.05 -20.90
CA LYS A 250 -6.73 5.78 -21.64
C LYS A 250 -6.61 5.96 -23.16
N ALA A 251 -5.61 6.68 -23.62
CA ALA A 251 -5.28 6.78 -25.05
C ALA A 251 -4.53 5.55 -25.57
N GLY A 252 -3.93 4.76 -24.70
CA GLY A 252 -3.27 3.50 -25.03
C GLY A 252 -4.26 2.35 -25.27
N PRO A 253 -3.73 1.18 -25.67
CA PRO A 253 -4.55 -0.02 -25.85
C PRO A 253 -5.07 -0.57 -24.50
N GLY A 254 -6.21 -1.27 -24.57
CA GLY A 254 -6.89 -1.85 -23.40
C GLY A 254 -8.11 -1.02 -23.00
N ASP A 255 -9.11 -1.72 -22.43
CA ASP A 255 -10.33 -1.10 -21.91
C ASP A 255 -10.47 -1.48 -20.43
N PHE A 256 -9.96 -0.64 -19.57
CA PHE A 256 -9.96 -0.86 -18.13
C PHE A 256 -10.17 0.46 -17.37
N PRO A 257 -10.77 0.39 -16.17
CA PRO A 257 -10.95 1.60 -15.36
C PRO A 257 -9.63 2.14 -14.84
N VAL A 258 -9.51 3.47 -14.88
CA VAL A 258 -8.36 4.22 -14.34
C VAL A 258 -8.83 5.18 -13.26
N GLY A 259 -8.26 5.08 -12.08
CA GLY A 259 -8.61 5.92 -10.94
C GLY A 259 -7.41 6.45 -10.18
N VAL A 260 -7.69 6.99 -9.00
CA VAL A 260 -6.69 7.44 -8.04
C VAL A 260 -6.95 6.79 -6.70
N THR A 261 -5.88 6.48 -5.94
CA THR A 261 -6.03 5.99 -4.58
C THR A 261 -5.58 7.06 -3.58
N LEU A 262 -6.36 7.22 -2.51
CA LEU A 262 -6.13 8.25 -1.50
C LEU A 262 -5.89 7.62 -0.13
N SER A 263 -4.89 8.16 0.58
CA SER A 263 -4.71 7.93 2.02
C SER A 263 -5.85 8.61 2.75
N MET A 264 -6.72 7.83 3.36
CA MET A 264 -7.90 8.33 4.05
C MET A 264 -7.91 7.87 5.51
N GLN A 265 -8.27 8.77 6.39
CA GLN A 265 -8.47 8.51 7.81
C GLN A 265 -9.87 9.04 8.18
N GLU A 266 -10.55 8.35 9.08
CA GLU A 266 -11.73 8.94 9.68
C GLU A 266 -11.31 10.16 10.51
N ILE A 267 -11.70 11.36 10.09
CA ILE A 267 -11.37 12.60 10.79
C ILE A 267 -12.50 12.93 11.76
N GLN A 268 -12.24 12.69 13.04
CA GLN A 268 -13.21 12.92 14.12
C GLN A 268 -12.96 14.27 14.81
N GLY A 269 -13.93 15.17 14.72
CA GLY A 269 -13.91 16.43 15.47
C GLY A 269 -14.20 16.21 16.95
N VAL A 270 -13.35 16.74 17.82
CA VAL A 270 -13.52 16.66 19.28
C VAL A 270 -13.68 18.07 19.87
N GLY A 271 -14.81 18.30 20.52
CA GLY A 271 -15.17 19.60 21.07
C GLY A 271 -15.83 20.54 20.05
N PRO A 272 -16.42 21.65 20.51
CA PRO A 272 -17.24 22.53 19.67
C PRO A 272 -16.43 23.34 18.64
N ASN A 273 -15.18 23.66 18.93
CA ASN A 273 -14.31 24.49 18.09
C ASN A 273 -13.22 23.64 17.40
N ASN A 274 -13.50 22.37 17.11
CA ASN A 274 -12.53 21.50 16.45
C ASN A 274 -12.25 21.93 15.00
N ARG A 275 -11.07 21.57 14.50
CA ARG A 275 -10.59 21.89 13.15
C ARG A 275 -10.69 20.70 12.18
N ALA A 276 -11.63 19.78 12.41
CA ALA A 276 -11.77 18.56 11.59
C ALA A 276 -12.04 18.89 10.11
N ARG A 277 -12.96 19.84 9.83
CA ARG A 277 -13.26 20.26 8.44
C ARG A 277 -12.05 20.90 7.73
N GLU A 278 -11.22 21.62 8.47
CA GLU A 278 -9.98 22.20 7.92
C GLU A 278 -8.97 21.09 7.58
N ALA A 279 -8.84 20.09 8.46
CA ALA A 279 -7.99 18.92 8.21
C ALA A 279 -8.48 18.12 6.99
N GLU A 280 -9.78 17.87 6.86
CA GLU A 280 -10.39 17.23 5.68
C GLU A 280 -10.11 18.02 4.40
N ALA A 281 -10.37 19.33 4.41
CA ALA A 281 -10.12 20.20 3.27
C ALA A 281 -8.62 20.19 2.88
N THR A 282 -7.74 20.21 3.87
CA THR A 282 -6.28 20.12 3.64
C THR A 282 -5.87 18.80 3.00
N MET A 283 -6.42 17.69 3.49
CA MET A 283 -5.99 16.34 3.05
C MET A 283 -6.65 15.91 1.75
N TYR A 284 -7.90 16.27 1.53
CA TYR A 284 -8.71 15.67 0.47
C TYR A 284 -9.13 16.64 -0.63
N GLY A 285 -9.24 17.96 -0.36
CA GLY A 285 -9.91 18.93 -1.21
C GLY A 285 -9.73 18.77 -2.72
N GLY A 286 -8.56 19.06 -3.26
CA GLY A 286 -8.28 18.93 -4.70
C GLY A 286 -8.35 17.48 -5.21
N TRP A 287 -8.03 16.52 -4.36
CA TRP A 287 -8.03 15.10 -4.74
C TRP A 287 -9.44 14.50 -4.85
N ILE A 288 -10.41 14.98 -4.09
CA ILE A 288 -11.82 14.62 -4.28
C ILE A 288 -12.31 15.07 -5.66
N GLU A 289 -11.95 16.28 -6.08
CA GLU A 289 -12.30 16.78 -7.41
C GLU A 289 -11.63 15.97 -8.53
N ALA A 290 -10.39 15.54 -8.34
CA ALA A 290 -9.68 14.66 -9.27
C ALA A 290 -10.36 13.27 -9.32
N ALA A 291 -10.74 12.71 -8.17
CA ALA A 291 -11.42 11.43 -8.10
C ALA A 291 -12.81 11.44 -8.77
N ARG A 292 -13.55 12.56 -8.70
CA ARG A 292 -14.85 12.73 -9.42
C ARG A 292 -14.69 12.60 -10.94
N LYS A 293 -13.53 12.96 -11.46
CA LYS A 293 -13.21 12.88 -12.92
C LYS A 293 -12.58 11.53 -13.30
N SER A 294 -12.31 10.68 -12.32
CA SER A 294 -11.75 9.34 -12.52
C SER A 294 -12.86 8.29 -12.70
N ASP A 295 -12.50 7.08 -13.13
CA ASP A 295 -13.46 5.99 -13.28
C ASP A 295 -13.85 5.38 -11.92
N PHE A 296 -13.00 5.49 -10.90
CA PHE A 296 -13.22 5.04 -9.52
C PHE A 296 -12.36 5.81 -8.53
N ILE A 297 -12.69 5.69 -7.24
CA ILE A 297 -11.82 6.07 -6.14
C ILE A 297 -11.34 4.84 -5.37
N GLY A 298 -10.04 4.77 -5.08
CA GLY A 298 -9.46 3.82 -4.14
C GLY A 298 -9.29 4.44 -2.76
N VAL A 299 -9.91 3.85 -1.76
CA VAL A 299 -9.78 4.23 -0.35
C VAL A 299 -8.67 3.39 0.29
N GLN A 300 -7.73 4.05 0.96
CA GLN A 300 -6.65 3.42 1.70
C GLN A 300 -6.71 3.91 3.15
N THR A 301 -7.16 3.03 4.04
CA THR A 301 -7.54 3.42 5.41
C THR A 301 -6.99 2.44 6.43
N TYR A 302 -6.35 2.97 7.46
CA TYR A 302 -5.73 2.18 8.53
C TYR A 302 -6.22 2.54 9.93
N SER A 303 -6.69 3.79 10.14
CA SER A 303 -7.08 4.30 11.45
C SER A 303 -7.90 5.58 11.33
N ARG A 304 -8.13 6.24 12.47
CA ARG A 304 -8.76 7.57 12.58
C ARG A 304 -7.76 8.64 13.02
N LEU A 305 -8.16 9.89 12.85
CA LEU A 305 -7.53 11.07 13.46
C LEU A 305 -8.55 11.82 14.31
N ARG A 306 -8.20 12.14 15.53
CA ARG A 306 -9.01 12.94 16.45
C ARG A 306 -8.51 14.37 16.43
N ILE A 307 -9.35 15.31 16.02
CA ILE A 307 -8.96 16.71 15.78
C ILE A 307 -9.70 17.63 16.76
N GLY A 308 -8.95 18.27 17.64
CA GLY A 308 -9.47 19.30 18.55
C GLY A 308 -9.31 20.72 17.99
N ASP A 309 -9.43 21.72 18.88
CA ASP A 309 -9.29 23.16 18.61
C ASP A 309 -7.84 23.55 18.21
N LYS A 310 -6.84 22.82 18.70
CA LYS A 310 -5.41 23.03 18.40
C LYS A 310 -4.84 22.08 17.34
N GLY A 311 -5.70 21.31 16.67
CA GLY A 311 -5.30 20.30 15.70
C GLY A 311 -5.35 18.88 16.24
N LEU A 312 -4.44 18.01 15.79
CA LEU A 312 -4.43 16.59 16.14
C LEU A 312 -4.26 16.38 17.65
N LEU A 313 -5.16 15.55 18.20
CA LEU A 313 -5.09 15.07 19.58
C LEU A 313 -4.25 13.77 19.65
N PRO A 314 -3.70 13.45 20.82
CA PRO A 314 -3.08 12.15 21.03
C PRO A 314 -4.10 11.02 20.86
N PRO A 315 -3.63 9.78 20.62
CA PRO A 315 -4.50 8.61 20.59
C PRO A 315 -5.37 8.50 21.84
N ASP A 316 -6.56 7.94 21.69
CA ASP A 316 -7.45 7.65 22.79
C ASP A 316 -6.88 6.49 23.63
N GLY A 317 -6.59 6.76 24.89
CA GLY A 317 -5.98 5.74 25.79
C GLY A 317 -6.86 4.50 26.01
N SER A 318 -8.13 4.52 25.60
CA SER A 318 -9.03 3.36 25.68
C SER A 318 -8.93 2.44 24.46
N VAL A 319 -8.24 2.88 23.38
CA VAL A 319 -8.10 2.12 22.13
C VAL A 319 -6.66 1.59 22.03
N PRO A 320 -6.46 0.27 21.82
CA PRO A 320 -5.12 -0.29 21.63
C PRO A 320 -4.39 0.34 20.46
N LEU A 321 -3.07 0.51 20.59
CA LEU A 321 -2.24 1.01 19.51
C LEU A 321 -1.71 -0.17 18.67
N THR A 322 -1.51 0.09 17.38
CA THR A 322 -0.74 -0.77 16.47
C THR A 322 0.76 -0.58 16.70
N ASP A 323 1.58 -1.45 16.15
CA ASP A 323 3.05 -1.30 16.20
C ASP A 323 3.52 -0.04 15.45
N MET A 324 2.68 0.54 14.58
CA MET A 324 2.92 1.82 13.92
C MET A 324 2.63 3.05 14.80
N GLY A 325 2.04 2.84 15.98
CA GLY A 325 1.71 3.90 16.94
C GLY A 325 0.42 4.68 16.66
N TYR A 326 -0.43 4.22 15.76
CA TYR A 326 -1.80 4.70 15.60
C TYR A 326 -2.81 3.71 16.19
N GLU A 327 -4.03 4.17 16.43
CA GLU A 327 -5.07 3.35 17.04
C GLU A 327 -5.48 2.17 16.15
N ASN A 328 -5.64 0.99 16.74
CA ASN A 328 -6.29 -0.15 16.10
C ASN A 328 -7.80 0.12 16.05
N TYR A 329 -8.24 0.82 15.00
CA TYR A 329 -9.60 1.35 14.88
C TYR A 329 -10.25 0.95 13.54
N PRO A 330 -10.71 -0.30 13.39
CA PRO A 330 -11.25 -0.81 12.13
C PRO A 330 -12.53 -0.09 11.65
N HIS A 331 -13.26 0.60 12.54
CA HIS A 331 -14.46 1.37 12.18
C HIS A 331 -14.16 2.52 11.21
N ALA A 332 -12.94 3.04 11.19
CA ALA A 332 -12.52 4.09 10.26
C ALA A 332 -12.77 3.71 8.80
N ILE A 333 -12.71 2.42 8.47
CA ILE A 333 -12.94 1.93 7.10
C ILE A 333 -14.34 2.28 6.64
N GLY A 334 -15.36 2.00 7.45
CA GLY A 334 -16.74 2.35 7.15
C GLY A 334 -16.95 3.84 6.98
N ALA A 335 -16.36 4.66 7.85
CA ALA A 335 -16.44 6.12 7.76
C ALA A 335 -15.81 6.65 6.47
N CYS A 336 -14.60 6.19 6.11
CA CYS A 336 -13.92 6.62 4.89
C CYS A 336 -14.64 6.16 3.61
N LEU A 337 -15.22 4.95 3.58
CA LEU A 337 -16.01 4.48 2.45
C LEU A 337 -17.28 5.32 2.26
N ARG A 338 -17.98 5.70 3.33
CA ARG A 338 -19.14 6.61 3.28
C ARG A 338 -18.73 7.99 2.78
N TYR A 339 -17.65 8.54 3.33
CA TYR A 339 -17.12 9.83 2.89
C TYR A 339 -16.77 9.83 1.40
N ALA A 340 -16.07 8.81 0.93
CA ALA A 340 -15.71 8.68 -0.49
C ALA A 340 -16.95 8.57 -1.38
N ALA A 341 -17.94 7.76 -1.01
CA ALA A 341 -19.17 7.60 -1.76
C ALA A 341 -19.98 8.90 -1.85
N GLU A 342 -20.13 9.61 -0.72
CA GLU A 342 -20.87 10.87 -0.63
C GLU A 342 -20.23 11.98 -1.46
N HIS A 343 -18.89 12.09 -1.40
CA HIS A 343 -18.20 13.23 -1.98
C HIS A 343 -17.72 13.01 -3.42
N VAL A 344 -17.55 11.77 -3.86
CA VAL A 344 -17.00 11.46 -5.19
C VAL A 344 -18.05 11.02 -6.20
N GLY A 345 -19.02 10.21 -5.78
CA GLY A 345 -20.08 9.70 -6.68
C GLY A 345 -19.55 8.77 -7.77
N ARG A 346 -18.51 8.01 -7.50
CA ARG A 346 -17.91 6.99 -8.36
C ARG A 346 -17.83 5.66 -7.62
N PRO A 347 -17.68 4.52 -8.32
CA PRO A 347 -17.42 3.24 -7.66
C PRO A 347 -16.26 3.35 -6.65
N VAL A 348 -16.45 2.77 -5.47
CA VAL A 348 -15.47 2.83 -4.38
C VAL A 348 -14.81 1.47 -4.23
N TYR A 349 -13.49 1.45 -4.16
CA TYR A 349 -12.70 0.26 -3.82
C TYR A 349 -11.91 0.52 -2.54
N LEU A 350 -11.97 -0.39 -1.58
CA LEU A 350 -11.00 -0.41 -0.48
C LEU A 350 -9.71 -1.03 -1.03
N THR A 351 -8.81 -0.19 -1.50
CA THR A 351 -7.59 -0.61 -2.20
C THR A 351 -6.42 -0.89 -1.28
N GLU A 352 -6.50 -0.42 -0.04
CA GLU A 352 -5.61 -0.83 1.06
C GLU A 352 -6.31 -0.70 2.41
N THR A 353 -6.14 -1.73 3.23
CA THR A 353 -6.36 -1.72 4.67
C THR A 353 -5.54 -2.82 5.31
N GLY A 354 -5.06 -2.60 6.52
CA GLY A 354 -4.22 -3.57 7.21
C GLY A 354 -3.80 -3.07 8.58
N ILE A 355 -3.08 -3.92 9.30
CA ILE A 355 -2.54 -3.58 10.61
C ILE A 355 -1.06 -3.95 10.68
N GLY A 356 -0.22 -2.97 11.02
CA GLY A 356 1.18 -3.21 11.38
C GLY A 356 1.23 -3.82 12.77
N SER A 357 1.40 -5.14 12.86
CA SER A 357 1.44 -5.86 14.13
C SER A 357 2.23 -7.16 14.01
N THR A 358 3.00 -7.47 15.06
CA THR A 358 3.60 -8.79 15.27
C THR A 358 2.62 -9.81 15.85
N ASP A 359 1.48 -9.35 16.40
CA ASP A 359 0.38 -10.22 16.86
C ASP A 359 -0.56 -10.58 15.69
N ASP A 360 -0.41 -11.80 15.18
CA ASP A 360 -1.23 -12.29 14.09
C ASP A 360 -2.71 -12.53 14.52
N THR A 361 -2.97 -12.72 15.81
CA THR A 361 -4.35 -12.81 16.33
C THR A 361 -5.05 -11.45 16.23
N ALA A 362 -4.35 -10.37 16.54
CA ALA A 362 -4.86 -9.01 16.35
C ALA A 362 -5.13 -8.72 14.86
N ARG A 363 -4.25 -9.20 13.96
CA ARG A 363 -4.44 -9.09 12.50
C ARG A 363 -5.70 -9.83 12.04
N ALA A 364 -5.90 -11.06 12.50
CA ALA A 364 -7.09 -11.83 12.15
C ALA A 364 -8.38 -11.12 12.58
N LYS A 365 -8.43 -10.59 13.80
CA LYS A 365 -9.58 -9.80 14.31
C LYS A 365 -9.78 -8.50 13.52
N PHE A 366 -8.70 -7.84 13.11
CA PHE A 366 -8.78 -6.64 12.30
C PHE A 366 -9.40 -6.93 10.93
N ILE A 367 -9.00 -8.02 10.26
CA ILE A 367 -9.56 -8.43 8.97
C ILE A 367 -11.08 -8.67 9.09
N GLU A 368 -11.53 -9.44 10.08
CA GLU A 368 -12.95 -9.69 10.33
C GLU A 368 -13.72 -8.38 10.57
N ALA A 369 -13.21 -7.50 11.42
CA ALA A 369 -13.85 -6.24 11.76
C ALA A 369 -13.95 -5.30 10.55
N THR A 370 -12.91 -5.21 9.71
CA THR A 370 -12.90 -4.34 8.52
C THR A 370 -13.80 -4.87 7.41
N ILE A 371 -13.89 -6.20 7.22
CA ILE A 371 -14.86 -6.81 6.29
C ILE A 371 -16.29 -6.54 6.76
N ALA A 372 -16.56 -6.61 8.06
CA ALA A 372 -17.87 -6.27 8.62
C ALA A 372 -18.25 -4.80 8.37
N GLU A 373 -17.30 -3.87 8.41
CA GLU A 373 -17.56 -2.45 8.04
C GLU A 373 -17.89 -2.31 6.55
N VAL A 374 -17.20 -3.03 5.67
CA VAL A 374 -17.54 -3.08 4.23
C VAL A 374 -18.95 -3.63 4.03
N ALA A 375 -19.32 -4.70 4.75
CA ALA A 375 -20.66 -5.28 4.68
C ALA A 375 -21.75 -4.28 5.09
N LYS A 376 -21.51 -3.46 6.13
CA LYS A 376 -22.43 -2.39 6.55
C LYS A 376 -22.62 -1.34 5.45
N CYS A 377 -21.50 -0.84 4.87
CA CYS A 377 -21.56 0.14 3.79
C CYS A 377 -22.36 -0.38 2.58
N ILE A 378 -22.15 -1.64 2.18
CA ILE A 378 -22.90 -2.26 1.09
C ILE A 378 -24.40 -2.43 1.46
N ALA A 379 -24.71 -2.74 2.72
CA ALA A 379 -26.10 -2.83 3.20
C ALA A 379 -26.80 -1.46 3.18
N GLU A 380 -26.07 -0.37 3.35
CA GLU A 380 -26.54 1.02 3.25
C GLU A 380 -26.68 1.49 1.79
N GLY A 381 -26.34 0.64 0.81
CA GLY A 381 -26.47 0.96 -0.62
C GLY A 381 -25.22 1.57 -1.25
N ILE A 382 -24.10 1.65 -0.52
CA ILE A 382 -22.84 2.16 -1.07
C ILE A 382 -22.25 1.13 -2.03
N GLU A 383 -21.84 1.57 -3.21
CA GLU A 383 -21.26 0.74 -4.25
C GLU A 383 -19.77 0.44 -3.96
N VAL A 384 -19.52 -0.37 -2.91
CA VAL A 384 -18.16 -0.87 -2.63
C VAL A 384 -17.90 -2.10 -3.49
N LYS A 385 -16.88 -2.03 -4.34
CA LYS A 385 -16.58 -3.03 -5.38
C LYS A 385 -15.45 -3.99 -5.02
N GLY A 386 -14.69 -3.74 -3.94
CA GLY A 386 -13.57 -4.61 -3.59
C GLY A 386 -12.98 -4.31 -2.22
N TYR A 387 -12.29 -5.33 -1.70
CA TYR A 387 -11.51 -5.33 -0.47
C TYR A 387 -10.11 -5.88 -0.78
N LEU A 388 -9.08 -5.04 -0.71
CA LEU A 388 -7.69 -5.42 -0.91
C LEU A 388 -6.91 -5.19 0.39
N TYR A 389 -6.28 -6.25 0.89
CA TYR A 389 -5.52 -6.20 2.14
C TYR A 389 -4.07 -5.74 1.89
N TRP A 390 -3.57 -4.82 2.69
CA TRP A 390 -2.18 -4.43 2.74
C TRP A 390 -1.48 -5.14 3.90
N SER A 391 -0.60 -6.05 3.60
CA SER A 391 -0.01 -6.45 2.33
C SER A 391 0.04 -7.98 2.19
N LEU A 392 0.37 -8.48 0.99
CA LEU A 392 0.62 -9.92 0.85
C LEU A 392 1.81 -10.35 1.72
N LEU A 393 2.92 -9.63 1.63
CA LEU A 393 4.20 -9.98 2.23
C LEU A 393 4.56 -9.01 3.37
N ASP A 394 5.26 -9.51 4.41
CA ASP A 394 6.04 -8.63 5.26
C ASP A 394 7.17 -8.03 4.43
N ASN A 395 7.09 -6.76 4.13
CA ASN A 395 7.96 -6.07 3.20
C ASN A 395 8.75 -4.93 3.86
N PHE A 396 9.45 -4.14 3.07
CA PHE A 396 10.15 -2.95 3.51
C PHE A 396 9.17 -1.81 3.79
N GLU A 397 9.03 -1.40 5.06
CA GLU A 397 8.06 -0.37 5.47
C GLU A 397 8.73 1.01 5.59
N TRP A 398 9.20 1.51 4.46
CA TRP A 398 9.76 2.86 4.29
C TRP A 398 10.74 3.24 5.41
N THR A 399 10.57 4.41 6.04
CA THR A 399 11.47 4.91 7.11
C THR A 399 11.57 3.99 8.33
N THR A 400 10.65 3.04 8.51
CA THR A 400 10.70 2.07 9.61
C THR A 400 11.45 0.77 9.27
N GLY A 401 11.87 0.63 8.01
CA GLY A 401 12.60 -0.55 7.54
C GLY A 401 11.77 -1.82 7.64
N TYR A 402 12.35 -2.89 8.19
CA TYR A 402 11.71 -4.20 8.31
C TYR A 402 11.07 -4.47 9.67
N ALA A 403 11.02 -3.48 10.56
CA ALA A 403 10.52 -3.65 11.92
C ALA A 403 8.99 -3.77 12.00
N LYS A 404 8.26 -3.40 10.94
CA LYS A 404 6.80 -3.36 10.91
C LYS A 404 6.25 -4.43 9.97
N GLN A 405 5.32 -5.24 10.50
CA GLN A 405 4.79 -6.40 9.80
C GLN A 405 3.32 -6.17 9.46
N PHE A 406 3.03 -6.02 8.17
CA PHE A 406 1.66 -5.92 7.63
C PHE A 406 1.22 -7.18 6.91
N GLY A 407 2.18 -8.02 6.48
CA GLY A 407 1.96 -9.13 5.59
C GLY A 407 1.02 -10.21 6.12
N LEU A 408 0.27 -10.81 5.20
CA LEU A 408 -0.40 -12.10 5.38
C LEU A 408 0.62 -13.26 5.35
N VAL A 409 1.80 -12.98 4.83
CA VAL A 409 2.91 -13.92 4.63
C VAL A 409 4.16 -13.32 5.25
N GLU A 410 4.78 -14.07 6.13
CA GLU A 410 6.12 -13.78 6.64
C GLU A 410 7.16 -14.08 5.57
N VAL A 411 8.16 -13.20 5.43
CA VAL A 411 9.31 -13.38 4.55
C VAL A 411 10.59 -13.45 5.37
N ASP A 412 11.25 -14.61 5.34
CA ASP A 412 12.58 -14.76 5.95
C ASP A 412 13.61 -13.92 5.19
N ARG A 413 14.25 -13.00 5.87
CA ARG A 413 15.14 -12.00 5.25
C ARG A 413 16.45 -12.57 4.68
N LYS A 414 16.82 -13.82 5.02
CA LYS A 414 18.05 -14.45 4.55
C LYS A 414 17.80 -15.40 3.39
N THR A 415 16.70 -16.13 3.45
CA THR A 415 16.36 -17.19 2.48
C THR A 415 15.25 -16.79 1.52
N PHE A 416 14.56 -15.70 1.81
CA PHE A 416 13.34 -15.22 1.13
C PHE A 416 12.21 -16.27 1.15
N LYS A 417 12.27 -17.24 2.06
CA LYS A 417 11.19 -18.20 2.24
C LYS A 417 9.91 -17.49 2.66
N ARG A 418 8.79 -17.82 1.98
CA ARG A 418 7.45 -17.34 2.30
C ARG A 418 6.78 -18.33 3.26
N THR A 419 6.22 -17.80 4.36
CA THR A 419 5.46 -18.60 5.35
C THR A 419 4.12 -17.93 5.58
N LEU A 420 3.05 -18.64 5.22
CA LEU A 420 1.68 -18.13 5.34
C LEU A 420 1.31 -18.00 6.82
N LYS A 421 0.86 -16.82 7.23
CA LYS A 421 0.38 -16.57 8.60
C LYS A 421 -1.06 -17.07 8.78
N PRO A 422 -1.47 -17.45 10.01
CA PRO A 422 -2.84 -17.88 10.31
C PRO A 422 -3.92 -16.88 9.88
N SER A 423 -3.69 -15.58 10.04
CA SER A 423 -4.64 -14.51 9.64
C SER A 423 -4.98 -14.52 8.15
N ALA A 424 -4.09 -14.98 7.29
CA ALA A 424 -4.35 -15.13 5.87
C ALA A 424 -5.52 -16.08 5.58
N ARG A 425 -5.74 -17.07 6.46
CA ARG A 425 -6.86 -18.03 6.32
C ARG A 425 -8.20 -17.37 6.58
N VAL A 426 -8.25 -16.31 7.38
CA VAL A 426 -9.45 -15.51 7.64
C VAL A 426 -9.89 -14.84 6.34
N LEU A 427 -8.99 -14.08 5.71
CA LEU A 427 -9.29 -13.46 4.41
C LEU A 427 -9.64 -14.51 3.34
N ALA A 428 -8.90 -15.62 3.31
CA ALA A 428 -9.16 -16.73 2.38
C ALA A 428 -10.55 -17.35 2.56
N ALA A 429 -11.05 -17.44 3.79
CA ALA A 429 -12.39 -17.96 4.04
C ALA A 429 -13.48 -17.05 3.42
N HIS A 430 -13.36 -15.73 3.60
CA HIS A 430 -14.25 -14.74 2.98
C HIS A 430 -14.17 -14.77 1.45
N ALA A 431 -12.96 -14.74 0.90
CA ALA A 431 -12.74 -14.73 -0.55
C ALA A 431 -13.28 -15.98 -1.23
N LYS A 432 -12.98 -17.18 -0.70
CA LYS A 432 -13.46 -18.47 -1.24
C LYS A 432 -14.97 -18.64 -1.16
N ALA A 433 -15.57 -18.16 -0.09
CA ALA A 433 -17.03 -18.19 0.09
C ALA A 433 -17.74 -17.05 -0.66
N ASN A 434 -17.01 -16.05 -1.15
CA ASN A 434 -17.52 -14.78 -1.67
C ASN A 434 -18.56 -14.16 -0.71
N ARG A 435 -18.18 -14.05 0.58
CA ARG A 435 -19.05 -13.55 1.66
C ARG A 435 -18.34 -12.50 2.48
N LEU A 436 -19.11 -11.47 2.86
CA LEU A 436 -18.69 -10.36 3.73
C LEU A 436 -19.04 -10.66 5.18
#